data_c4238fde0077871cfe690babfc3bed9d
#
_entry.id   c4238fde0077871cfe690babfc3bed9d
#
_cell.length_a   1.000
_cell.length_b   1.000
_cell.length_c   1.000
_cell.angle_alpha   90.00
_cell.angle_beta   90.00
_cell.angle_gamma   90.00
#
_symmetry.space_group_name_H-M   'P 1'
#
loop_
_entity.id
_entity.type
_entity.pdbx_description
1 polymer ?
#
loop_
_entity_poly.entity_id
_entity_poly.type
_entity_poly.pdbx_seq_one_letter_code
_entity_poly.pdbx_strand_id
1 'polypeptide(L)'
;MENYLNISQAAKILGVSTGTLRRWDKAGKFPSQRHPINNYRIYKEDQVKFVVKEMGQAYLTDYINSLQYQIDPFFETSLGKLYNEDVIKFFKSLETSSAQLIFADPPYNIKKAEWDTFESQKKYVEWSMEWIKEAQRILEPRGSLYVCGFSEILADIKWAASSLFKGCKWLVWYYRNKANLTNDWGRSHESLLHFRKSKKIIFNVDVVRVSYNLHTLKYPKHPQAKTSQYGNGKTYVWTPHPKGAKPKDVFEIPTLSNSSWERENHPTQKPVELVKKCVLASSNPEGTVIDPFGGSGTTYAVAEAFNRKWLGSETNIEYCNTIRRRLLDKKHIARIADNNEEAEIIERRKKLRG
;
A
#
# COMPACT_ATOMS: atom_id res chain seq x y z
N MET A 1 -32.84 -15.94 36.05
CA MET A 1 -33.45 -16.31 34.77
C MET A 1 -32.64 -15.62 33.64
N GLU A 2 -32.23 -16.36 32.65
CA GLU A 2 -31.56 -15.75 31.47
C GLU A 2 -32.59 -14.94 30.71
N ASN A 3 -32.35 -13.64 30.52
CA ASN A 3 -33.19 -12.76 29.74
C ASN A 3 -32.81 -12.82 28.25
N TYR A 4 -33.79 -12.94 27.37
CA TYR A 4 -33.58 -12.96 25.94
C TYR A 4 -34.29 -11.77 25.25
N LEU A 5 -33.61 -11.20 24.28
CA LEU A 5 -34.08 -10.13 23.42
C LEU A 5 -34.47 -10.69 22.05
N ASN A 6 -35.55 -10.21 21.47
CA ASN A 6 -35.82 -10.47 20.08
C ASN A 6 -34.87 -9.66 19.16
N ILE A 7 -34.87 -10.01 17.85
CA ILE A 7 -33.95 -9.37 16.90
C ILE A 7 -34.13 -7.85 16.82
N SER A 8 -35.33 -7.32 16.97
CA SER A 8 -35.59 -5.89 16.90
C SER A 8 -35.06 -5.16 18.14
N GLN A 9 -35.24 -5.77 19.33
CA GLN A 9 -34.73 -5.26 20.58
C GLN A 9 -33.18 -5.27 20.59
N ALA A 10 -32.57 -6.40 20.20
CA ALA A 10 -31.13 -6.53 20.12
C ALA A 10 -30.53 -5.53 19.09
N ALA A 11 -31.18 -5.37 17.91
CA ALA A 11 -30.77 -4.41 16.88
C ALA A 11 -30.80 -2.96 17.41
N LYS A 12 -31.87 -2.60 18.13
CA LYS A 12 -32.03 -1.26 18.74
C LYS A 12 -30.94 -0.96 19.77
N ILE A 13 -30.63 -1.94 20.63
CA ILE A 13 -29.60 -1.77 21.68
C ILE A 13 -28.20 -1.68 21.06
N LEU A 14 -27.92 -2.47 20.01
CA LEU A 14 -26.62 -2.48 19.29
C LEU A 14 -26.48 -1.33 18.29
N GLY A 15 -27.50 -0.49 18.07
CA GLY A 15 -27.45 0.60 17.11
C GLY A 15 -27.36 0.16 15.64
N VAL A 16 -27.80 -1.05 15.31
CA VAL A 16 -27.70 -1.63 13.95
C VAL A 16 -29.06 -2.03 13.38
N SER A 17 -29.09 -2.30 12.05
CA SER A 17 -30.33 -2.84 11.45
C SER A 17 -30.53 -4.32 11.76
N THR A 18 -31.80 -4.78 11.75
CA THR A 18 -32.11 -6.21 11.87
C THR A 18 -31.50 -7.04 10.73
N GLY A 19 -31.32 -6.43 9.55
CA GLY A 19 -30.60 -7.02 8.43
C GLY A 19 -29.12 -7.25 8.70
N THR A 20 -28.48 -6.33 9.42
CA THR A 20 -27.08 -6.45 9.87
C THR A 20 -26.94 -7.62 10.85
N LEU A 21 -27.83 -7.74 11.84
CA LEU A 21 -27.81 -8.86 12.78
C LEU A 21 -28.03 -10.22 12.10
N ARG A 22 -28.90 -10.29 11.09
CA ARG A 22 -29.07 -11.53 10.29
C ARG A 22 -27.81 -11.92 9.55
N ARG A 23 -27.08 -10.93 8.99
CA ARG A 23 -25.77 -11.18 8.32
C ARG A 23 -24.70 -11.62 9.32
N TRP A 24 -24.65 -11.03 10.50
CA TRP A 24 -23.69 -11.40 11.55
C TRP A 24 -23.96 -12.81 12.09
N ASP A 25 -25.24 -13.18 12.28
CA ASP A 25 -25.66 -14.54 12.66
C ASP A 25 -25.25 -15.55 11.60
N LYS A 26 -25.54 -15.29 10.32
CA LYS A 26 -25.15 -16.17 9.19
C LYS A 26 -23.64 -16.31 9.06
N ALA A 27 -22.88 -15.27 9.38
CA ALA A 27 -21.42 -15.25 9.33
C ALA A 27 -20.75 -15.80 10.60
N GLY A 28 -21.53 -16.27 11.60
CA GLY A 28 -21.01 -16.74 12.87
C GLY A 28 -20.36 -15.66 13.76
N LYS A 29 -20.48 -14.38 13.40
CA LYS A 29 -19.90 -13.25 14.12
C LYS A 29 -20.65 -12.88 15.39
N PHE A 30 -21.98 -13.02 15.34
CA PHE A 30 -22.88 -12.79 16.47
C PHE A 30 -24.02 -13.79 16.38
N PRO A 31 -23.83 -15.05 16.84
CA PRO A 31 -24.77 -16.12 16.66
C PRO A 31 -26.04 -15.90 17.51
N SER A 32 -27.19 -16.09 16.89
CA SER A 32 -28.49 -16.10 17.54
C SER A 32 -28.86 -17.49 18.06
N GLN A 33 -29.68 -17.55 19.08
CA GLN A 33 -30.41 -18.77 19.45
C GLN A 33 -31.79 -18.77 18.75
N ARG A 34 -32.44 -19.94 18.72
CA ARG A 34 -33.77 -20.10 18.18
C ARG A 34 -34.76 -20.26 19.32
N HIS A 35 -35.80 -19.43 19.32
CA HIS A 35 -36.87 -19.53 20.27
C HIS A 35 -37.57 -20.90 20.11
N PRO A 36 -37.74 -21.70 21.19
CA PRO A 36 -38.21 -23.09 21.09
C PRO A 36 -39.63 -23.25 20.53
N ILE A 37 -40.50 -22.22 20.64
CA ILE A 37 -41.87 -22.32 20.20
C ILE A 37 -42.05 -21.81 18.77
N ASN A 38 -41.47 -20.68 18.38
CA ASN A 38 -41.74 -20.01 17.13
C ASN A 38 -40.56 -19.91 16.18
N ASN A 39 -39.41 -20.49 16.55
CA ASN A 39 -38.14 -20.52 15.78
C ASN A 39 -37.58 -19.15 15.41
N TYR A 40 -38.04 -18.08 16.06
CA TYR A 40 -37.47 -16.74 15.82
C TYR A 40 -36.09 -16.59 16.46
N ARG A 41 -35.28 -15.67 15.89
CA ARG A 41 -33.97 -15.32 16.43
C ARG A 41 -34.12 -14.59 17.77
N ILE A 42 -33.45 -15.10 18.79
CA ILE A 42 -33.31 -14.49 20.10
C ILE A 42 -31.83 -14.38 20.48
N TYR A 43 -31.51 -13.37 21.26
CA TYR A 43 -30.17 -13.07 21.72
C TYR A 43 -30.14 -12.95 23.23
N LYS A 44 -29.11 -13.51 23.89
CA LYS A 44 -28.95 -13.32 25.33
C LYS A 44 -28.68 -11.85 25.63
N GLU A 45 -29.41 -11.29 26.58
CA GLU A 45 -29.30 -9.87 26.96
C GLU A 45 -27.88 -9.50 27.41
N ASP A 46 -27.25 -10.37 28.20
CA ASP A 46 -25.87 -10.16 28.69
C ASP A 46 -24.85 -10.13 27.54
N GLN A 47 -25.04 -10.97 26.53
CA GLN A 47 -24.20 -10.98 25.33
C GLN A 47 -24.34 -9.68 24.54
N VAL A 48 -25.58 -9.17 24.40
CA VAL A 48 -25.85 -7.87 23.76
C VAL A 48 -25.24 -6.73 24.56
N LYS A 49 -25.40 -6.72 25.88
CA LYS A 49 -24.80 -5.69 26.77
C LYS A 49 -23.28 -5.73 26.74
N PHE A 50 -22.68 -6.91 26.72
CA PHE A 50 -21.22 -7.07 26.59
C PHE A 50 -20.70 -6.44 25.29
N VAL A 51 -21.33 -6.74 24.15
CA VAL A 51 -20.95 -6.16 22.86
C VAL A 51 -21.10 -4.64 22.85
N VAL A 52 -22.20 -4.11 23.44
CA VAL A 52 -22.39 -2.65 23.56
C VAL A 52 -21.31 -2.01 24.42
N LYS A 53 -20.91 -2.66 25.51
CA LYS A 53 -19.83 -2.17 26.38
C LYS A 53 -18.49 -2.16 25.65
N GLU A 54 -18.16 -3.22 24.91
CA GLU A 54 -16.94 -3.31 24.09
C GLU A 54 -16.97 -2.33 22.91
N MET A 55 -18.08 -2.24 22.18
CA MET A 55 -18.26 -1.26 21.09
C MET A 55 -18.28 0.17 21.63
N GLY A 56 -18.91 0.42 22.76
CA GLY A 56 -18.93 1.72 23.41
C GLY A 56 -17.55 2.16 23.85
N GLN A 57 -16.74 1.25 24.36
CA GLN A 57 -15.37 1.50 24.77
C GLN A 57 -14.44 1.72 23.58
N ALA A 58 -14.60 0.92 22.51
CA ALA A 58 -13.89 1.13 21.24
C ALA A 58 -14.30 2.45 20.57
N TYR A 59 -15.61 2.74 20.50
CA TYR A 59 -16.12 4.00 19.95
C TYR A 59 -15.64 5.23 20.77
N LEU A 60 -15.67 5.15 22.10
CA LEU A 60 -15.13 6.20 22.96
C LEU A 60 -13.62 6.37 22.78
N THR A 61 -12.90 5.27 22.62
CA THR A 61 -11.45 5.32 22.37
C THR A 61 -11.16 5.95 21.01
N ASP A 62 -11.88 5.55 19.95
CA ASP A 62 -11.76 6.14 18.62
C ASP A 62 -12.20 7.62 18.60
N TYR A 63 -13.27 7.97 19.34
CA TYR A 63 -13.73 9.35 19.48
C TYR A 63 -12.72 10.22 20.26
N ILE A 64 -12.19 9.72 21.39
CA ILE A 64 -11.15 10.43 22.16
C ILE A 64 -9.87 10.56 21.30
N ASN A 65 -9.47 9.53 20.60
CA ASN A 65 -8.34 9.58 19.68
C ASN A 65 -8.59 10.58 18.54
N SER A 66 -9.79 10.61 17.97
CA SER A 66 -10.16 11.59 16.93
C SER A 66 -10.10 13.04 17.42
N LEU A 67 -10.50 13.30 18.67
CA LEU A 67 -10.38 14.62 19.29
C LEU A 67 -8.93 14.97 19.63
N GLN A 68 -8.16 14.01 20.13
CA GLN A 68 -6.77 14.20 20.54
C GLN A 68 -5.81 14.35 19.34
N TYR A 69 -6.14 13.75 18.20
CA TYR A 69 -5.32 13.75 16.97
C TYR A 69 -6.00 14.48 15.81
N GLN A 70 -6.90 15.44 16.10
CA GLN A 70 -7.37 16.35 15.05
C GLN A 70 -6.19 17.12 14.50
N ILE A 71 -6.02 17.03 13.18
CA ILE A 71 -5.00 17.74 12.42
C ILE A 71 -5.65 18.43 11.22
N ASP A 72 -5.28 19.66 10.97
CA ASP A 72 -5.77 20.39 9.82
C ASP A 72 -4.90 20.11 8.60
N PRO A 73 -5.49 19.92 7.41
CA PRO A 73 -4.71 19.74 6.20
C PRO A 73 -3.95 21.02 5.82
N PHE A 74 -2.69 20.87 5.48
CA PHE A 74 -1.87 21.92 4.91
C PHE A 74 -2.34 22.31 3.50
N PHE A 75 -2.78 21.33 2.72
CA PHE A 75 -3.22 21.49 1.34
C PHE A 75 -4.20 20.39 0.95
N GLU A 76 -5.19 20.73 0.13
CA GLU A 76 -6.18 19.79 -0.37
C GLU A 76 -6.37 19.89 -1.88
N THR A 77 -6.75 18.76 -2.50
CA THR A 77 -7.29 18.69 -3.86
C THR A 77 -8.68 18.06 -3.81
N SER A 78 -9.30 17.86 -4.95
CA SER A 78 -10.56 17.08 -5.02
C SER A 78 -10.39 15.61 -4.65
N LEU A 79 -9.18 15.07 -4.74
CA LEU A 79 -8.89 13.65 -4.50
C LEU A 79 -8.14 13.40 -3.18
N GLY A 80 -7.52 14.41 -2.57
CA GLY A 80 -6.75 14.12 -1.37
C GLY A 80 -6.31 15.31 -0.55
N LYS A 81 -5.60 14.99 0.54
CA LYS A 81 -5.16 15.94 1.57
C LYS A 81 -3.72 15.68 1.98
N LEU A 82 -2.95 16.74 2.12
CA LEU A 82 -1.60 16.76 2.66
C LEU A 82 -1.61 17.40 4.05
N TYR A 83 -0.92 16.80 4.97
CA TYR A 83 -0.73 17.29 6.33
C TYR A 83 0.74 17.62 6.58
N ASN A 84 1.02 18.78 7.19
CA ASN A 84 2.37 19.08 7.67
C ASN A 84 2.52 18.54 9.08
N GLU A 85 2.78 17.21 9.19
CA GLU A 85 2.71 16.52 10.45
C GLU A 85 3.65 15.29 10.48
N ASP A 86 4.02 14.86 11.69
CA ASP A 86 4.74 13.61 11.92
C ASP A 86 3.88 12.39 11.59
N VAL A 87 4.53 11.32 11.10
CA VAL A 87 3.87 10.08 10.66
C VAL A 87 3.03 9.43 11.75
N ILE A 88 3.48 9.44 13.01
CA ILE A 88 2.76 8.78 14.12
C ILE A 88 1.46 9.54 14.41
N LYS A 89 1.54 10.86 14.52
CA LYS A 89 0.37 11.71 14.76
C LYS A 89 -0.58 11.68 13.57
N PHE A 90 -0.06 11.76 12.35
CA PHE A 90 -0.84 11.62 11.12
C PHE A 90 -1.59 10.29 11.09
N PHE A 91 -0.92 9.17 11.30
CA PHE A 91 -1.56 7.86 11.25
C PHE A 91 -2.61 7.67 12.35
N LYS A 92 -2.37 8.19 13.57
CA LYS A 92 -3.34 8.15 14.66
C LYS A 92 -4.61 8.95 14.37
N SER A 93 -4.56 9.97 13.51
CA SER A 93 -5.74 10.73 13.07
C SER A 93 -6.60 9.99 12.04
N LEU A 94 -6.09 8.91 11.43
CA LEU A 94 -6.78 8.20 10.37
C LEU A 94 -7.64 7.04 10.90
N GLU A 95 -8.74 6.80 10.20
CA GLU A 95 -9.68 5.72 10.51
C GLU A 95 -9.08 4.33 10.24
N THR A 96 -9.51 3.36 11.03
CA THR A 96 -9.20 1.95 10.82
C THR A 96 -9.80 1.44 9.51
N SER A 97 -9.04 0.63 8.76
CA SER A 97 -9.49 -0.01 7.51
C SER A 97 -9.96 0.99 6.44
N SER A 98 -9.25 2.10 6.27
CA SER A 98 -9.57 3.20 5.37
C SER A 98 -8.70 3.27 4.10
N ALA A 99 -7.61 2.48 4.00
CA ALA A 99 -6.67 2.53 2.89
C ALA A 99 -6.50 1.20 2.17
N GLN A 100 -6.47 1.23 0.84
CA GLN A 100 -6.12 0.08 0.01
C GLN A 100 -4.62 -0.12 -0.11
N LEU A 101 -3.88 0.98 -0.13
CA LEU A 101 -2.43 0.98 -0.28
C LEU A 101 -1.80 2.02 0.63
N ILE A 102 -0.72 1.61 1.29
CA ILE A 102 0.24 2.53 1.90
C ILE A 102 1.58 2.33 1.19
N PHE A 103 2.13 3.41 0.62
CA PHE A 103 3.47 3.44 0.04
C PHE A 103 4.34 4.31 0.94
N ALA A 104 5.36 3.72 1.55
CA ALA A 104 6.20 4.37 2.53
C ALA A 104 7.66 4.39 2.08
N ASP A 105 8.24 5.58 1.98
CA ASP A 105 9.67 5.81 1.72
C ASP A 105 10.30 6.52 2.94
N PRO A 106 10.45 5.81 4.08
CA PRO A 106 10.91 6.40 5.33
C PRO A 106 12.38 6.82 5.25
N PRO A 107 12.89 7.60 6.21
CA PRO A 107 14.34 7.74 6.41
C PRO A 107 15.05 6.38 6.44
N TYR A 108 16.28 6.30 5.91
CA TYR A 108 17.02 5.04 5.80
C TYR A 108 18.08 4.86 6.88
N ASN A 109 18.19 5.81 7.80
CA ASN A 109 19.24 5.85 8.84
C ASN A 109 20.67 5.81 8.26
N ILE A 110 20.89 6.50 7.17
CA ILE A 110 22.20 6.57 6.48
C ILE A 110 22.88 7.94 6.63
N LYS A 111 22.36 8.77 7.53
CA LYS A 111 22.93 10.07 7.92
C LYS A 111 23.07 11.06 6.74
N LYS A 112 22.14 11.04 5.79
CA LYS A 112 22.10 11.99 4.69
C LYS A 112 21.60 13.38 5.09
N ALA A 113 20.79 13.46 6.16
CA ALA A 113 20.24 14.66 6.72
C ALA A 113 19.90 14.44 8.20
N GLU A 114 19.55 15.49 8.94
CA GLU A 114 19.14 15.36 10.36
C GLU A 114 17.96 14.40 10.53
N TRP A 115 16.96 14.49 9.66
CA TRP A 115 15.80 13.61 9.66
C TRP A 115 16.11 12.14 9.30
N ASP A 116 17.30 11.85 8.75
CA ASP A 116 17.78 10.52 8.38
C ASP A 116 18.83 9.98 9.36
N THR A 117 18.81 10.43 10.62
CA THR A 117 19.79 10.07 11.64
C THR A 117 19.10 9.56 12.89
N PHE A 118 19.36 8.29 13.23
CA PHE A 118 18.91 7.65 14.46
C PHE A 118 20.12 7.25 15.30
N GLU A 119 19.92 7.19 16.62
CA GLU A 119 20.93 6.83 17.60
C GLU A 119 21.53 5.45 17.33
N SER A 120 20.70 4.50 16.96
CA SER A 120 21.08 3.13 16.64
C SER A 120 20.10 2.46 15.68
N GLN A 121 20.52 1.38 15.03
CA GLN A 121 19.66 0.53 14.21
C GLN A 121 18.46 0.00 15.01
N LYS A 122 18.66 -0.38 16.26
CA LYS A 122 17.59 -0.82 17.15
C LYS A 122 16.53 0.28 17.35
N LYS A 123 16.96 1.51 17.62
CA LYS A 123 16.05 2.66 17.76
C LYS A 123 15.28 2.96 16.49
N TYR A 124 15.91 2.84 15.35
CA TYR A 124 15.26 2.96 14.05
C TYR A 124 14.19 1.89 13.86
N VAL A 125 14.46 0.63 14.19
CA VAL A 125 13.49 -0.45 14.09
C VAL A 125 12.32 -0.25 15.07
N GLU A 126 12.60 0.15 16.32
CA GLU A 126 11.57 0.47 17.34
C GLU A 126 10.61 1.56 16.82
N TRP A 127 11.15 2.68 16.34
CA TRP A 127 10.38 3.75 15.71
C TRP A 127 9.60 3.28 14.48
N SER A 128 10.24 2.49 13.63
CA SER A 128 9.57 1.96 12.45
C SER A 128 8.39 1.07 12.80
N MET A 129 8.50 0.29 13.86
CA MET A 129 7.42 -0.59 14.31
C MET A 129 6.22 0.19 14.87
N GLU A 130 6.39 1.41 15.36
CA GLU A 130 5.27 2.25 15.80
C GLU A 130 4.36 2.61 14.62
N TRP A 131 4.91 3.20 13.56
CA TRP A 131 4.10 3.57 12.40
C TRP A 131 3.66 2.36 11.56
N ILE A 132 4.41 1.25 11.53
CA ILE A 132 4.01 0.03 10.81
C ILE A 132 2.79 -0.63 11.47
N LYS A 133 2.68 -0.61 12.81
CA LYS A 133 1.48 -1.08 13.52
C LYS A 133 0.25 -0.25 13.14
N GLU A 134 0.39 1.07 13.11
CA GLU A 134 -0.69 1.96 12.66
C GLU A 134 -1.02 1.75 11.17
N ALA A 135 -0.02 1.61 10.30
CA ALA A 135 -0.23 1.27 8.90
C ALA A 135 -1.05 -0.03 8.75
N GLN A 136 -0.74 -1.06 9.54
CA GLN A 136 -1.51 -2.30 9.55
C GLN A 136 -2.96 -2.08 9.99
N ARG A 137 -3.22 -1.22 10.99
CA ARG A 137 -4.57 -0.84 11.46
C ARG A 137 -5.36 -0.14 10.34
N ILE A 138 -4.74 0.84 9.69
CA ILE A 138 -5.35 1.70 8.66
C ILE A 138 -5.66 0.94 7.37
N LEU A 139 -4.86 -0.05 7.00
CA LEU A 139 -5.10 -0.84 5.79
C LEU A 139 -6.45 -1.56 5.82
N GLU A 140 -7.16 -1.57 4.69
CA GLU A 140 -8.31 -2.45 4.45
C GLU A 140 -7.90 -3.94 4.55
N PRO A 141 -8.84 -4.88 4.74
CA PRO A 141 -8.51 -6.31 4.82
C PRO A 141 -7.74 -6.86 3.63
N ARG A 142 -7.91 -6.25 2.43
CA ARG A 142 -7.21 -6.62 1.20
C ARG A 142 -6.07 -5.66 0.84
N GLY A 143 -5.73 -4.75 1.75
CA GLY A 143 -4.72 -3.72 1.55
C GLY A 143 -3.29 -4.24 1.62
N SER A 144 -2.39 -3.42 1.10
CA SER A 144 -0.95 -3.66 1.03
C SER A 144 -0.15 -2.48 1.54
N LEU A 145 0.99 -2.76 2.19
CA LEU A 145 2.00 -1.78 2.57
C LEU A 145 3.28 -2.06 1.78
N TYR A 146 3.79 -1.04 1.07
CA TYR A 146 5.15 -1.06 0.53
C TYR A 146 6.05 -0.20 1.41
N VAL A 147 7.23 -0.74 1.75
CA VAL A 147 8.26 -0.02 2.51
C VAL A 147 9.55 -0.03 1.72
N CYS A 148 10.02 1.14 1.31
CA CYS A 148 11.28 1.32 0.61
C CYS A 148 12.46 1.32 1.60
N GLY A 149 13.64 0.89 1.15
CA GLY A 149 14.86 0.93 1.94
C GLY A 149 16.02 0.13 1.36
N PHE A 150 17.13 0.16 2.05
CA PHE A 150 18.24 -0.73 1.76
C PHE A 150 18.00 -2.10 2.38
N SER A 151 18.57 -3.14 1.75
CA SER A 151 18.35 -4.53 2.14
C SER A 151 18.72 -4.81 3.60
N GLU A 152 19.78 -4.21 4.08
CA GLU A 152 20.30 -4.40 5.44
C GLU A 152 19.29 -3.94 6.50
N ILE A 153 18.68 -2.79 6.25
CA ILE A 153 17.68 -2.20 7.16
C ILE A 153 16.35 -2.92 7.03
N LEU A 154 15.94 -3.21 5.79
CA LEU A 154 14.67 -3.88 5.53
C LEU A 154 14.64 -5.32 6.05
N ALA A 155 15.77 -5.98 6.23
CA ALA A 155 15.83 -7.31 6.84
C ALA A 155 15.29 -7.28 8.28
N ASP A 156 15.73 -6.30 9.08
CA ASP A 156 15.30 -6.14 10.47
C ASP A 156 13.82 -5.73 10.54
N ILE A 157 13.39 -4.78 9.69
CA ILE A 157 11.98 -4.37 9.58
C ILE A 157 11.10 -5.56 9.22
N LYS A 158 11.50 -6.36 8.23
CA LYS A 158 10.74 -7.54 7.80
C LYS A 158 10.60 -8.56 8.93
N TRP A 159 11.66 -8.79 9.68
CA TRP A 159 11.64 -9.70 10.81
C TRP A 159 10.72 -9.18 11.92
N ALA A 160 10.90 -7.93 12.34
CA ALA A 160 10.11 -7.32 13.41
C ALA A 160 8.60 -7.25 13.08
N ALA A 161 8.25 -6.94 11.82
CA ALA A 161 6.86 -6.84 11.37
C ALA A 161 6.21 -8.17 10.96
N SER A 162 6.93 -9.29 11.03
CA SER A 162 6.47 -10.60 10.50
C SER A 162 5.16 -11.10 11.10
N SER A 163 4.89 -10.80 12.37
CA SER A 163 3.65 -11.21 13.06
C SER A 163 2.43 -10.35 12.71
N LEU A 164 2.63 -9.14 12.18
CA LEU A 164 1.56 -8.19 11.89
C LEU A 164 0.87 -8.47 10.54
N PHE A 165 1.54 -9.14 9.62
CA PHE A 165 1.06 -9.33 8.25
C PHE A 165 0.96 -10.81 7.88
N LYS A 166 0.06 -11.16 6.97
CA LYS A 166 -0.12 -12.54 6.48
C LYS A 166 0.90 -12.97 5.42
N GLY A 167 1.75 -12.04 5.00
CA GLY A 167 2.86 -12.32 4.11
C GLY A 167 3.62 -11.07 3.73
N CYS A 168 4.85 -11.28 3.31
CA CYS A 168 5.72 -10.23 2.80
C CYS A 168 6.45 -10.76 1.56
N LYS A 169 6.48 -9.96 0.50
CA LYS A 169 7.30 -10.22 -0.67
C LYS A 169 8.44 -9.20 -0.70
N TRP A 170 9.65 -9.67 -0.97
CA TRP A 170 10.80 -8.80 -1.22
C TRP A 170 10.82 -8.44 -2.69
N LEU A 171 10.83 -7.15 -3.02
CA LEU A 171 10.95 -6.61 -4.36
C LEU A 171 12.28 -5.89 -4.47
N VAL A 172 12.89 -5.91 -5.66
CA VAL A 172 14.15 -5.24 -5.95
C VAL A 172 13.90 -4.16 -7.00
N TRP A 173 14.25 -2.93 -6.69
CA TRP A 173 14.34 -1.87 -7.66
C TRP A 173 15.79 -1.76 -8.14
N TYR A 174 16.05 -2.30 -9.33
CA TYR A 174 17.36 -2.33 -9.96
C TYR A 174 17.53 -1.13 -10.91
N TYR A 175 18.68 -0.50 -10.86
CA TYR A 175 19.08 0.60 -11.73
C TYR A 175 20.53 0.44 -12.21
N ARG A 176 20.78 0.75 -13.51
CA ARG A 176 22.08 0.55 -14.14
C ARG A 176 23.07 1.72 -13.93
N ASN A 177 22.55 2.88 -13.55
CA ASN A 177 23.25 4.16 -13.67
C ASN A 177 23.98 4.60 -12.40
N LYS A 178 24.16 3.73 -11.42
CA LYS A 178 24.96 4.01 -10.21
C LYS A 178 25.75 2.79 -9.79
N ALA A 179 27.07 2.95 -9.72
CA ALA A 179 27.99 2.02 -9.09
C ALA A 179 29.24 2.84 -8.70
N ASN A 180 29.28 3.35 -7.47
CA ASN A 180 30.26 4.36 -7.06
C ASN A 180 31.09 3.94 -5.85
N LEU A 181 31.51 2.68 -5.77
CA LEU A 181 32.43 2.28 -4.71
C LEU A 181 33.77 1.91 -5.34
N THR A 182 34.85 2.39 -4.72
CA THR A 182 36.22 2.14 -5.19
C THR A 182 36.78 0.83 -4.69
N ASN A 183 36.32 0.33 -3.53
CA ASN A 183 36.90 -0.82 -2.84
C ASN A 183 35.87 -1.90 -2.44
N ASP A 184 34.67 -1.86 -2.99
CA ASP A 184 33.62 -2.85 -2.71
C ASP A 184 32.62 -2.92 -3.87
N TRP A 185 31.67 -3.82 -3.77
CA TRP A 185 30.58 -3.96 -4.74
C TRP A 185 29.75 -2.68 -4.86
N GLY A 186 29.65 -2.14 -6.07
CA GLY A 186 28.82 -0.96 -6.34
C GLY A 186 27.34 -1.23 -6.12
N ARG A 187 26.66 -0.35 -5.38
CA ARG A 187 25.22 -0.46 -5.17
C ARG A 187 24.45 -0.09 -6.44
N SER A 188 23.66 -1.02 -6.95
CA SER A 188 22.84 -0.85 -8.14
C SER A 188 21.35 -1.12 -7.90
N HIS A 189 20.93 -1.26 -6.64
CA HIS A 189 19.53 -1.48 -6.31
C HIS A 189 19.14 -0.90 -4.95
N GLU A 190 17.85 -0.67 -4.82
CA GLU A 190 17.14 -0.53 -3.55
C GLU A 190 16.08 -1.63 -3.46
N SER A 191 15.53 -1.83 -2.29
CA SER A 191 14.54 -2.88 -2.03
C SER A 191 13.22 -2.29 -1.58
N LEU A 192 12.14 -3.03 -1.81
CA LEU A 192 10.81 -2.73 -1.27
C LEU A 192 10.27 -3.98 -0.58
N LEU A 193 9.79 -3.84 0.63
CA LEU A 193 9.00 -4.87 1.28
C LEU A 193 7.53 -4.67 0.92
N HIS A 194 6.91 -5.65 0.29
CA HIS A 194 5.48 -5.67 0.02
C HIS A 194 4.78 -6.53 1.06
N PHE A 195 4.34 -5.90 2.15
CA PHE A 195 3.54 -6.53 3.19
C PHE A 195 2.07 -6.64 2.76
N ARG A 196 1.45 -7.77 3.08
CA ARG A 196 0.07 -8.09 2.74
C ARG A 196 -0.75 -8.33 4.00
N LYS A 197 -1.81 -7.55 4.20
CA LYS A 197 -2.66 -7.67 5.40
C LYS A 197 -3.39 -9.02 5.47
N SER A 198 -3.76 -9.60 4.32
CA SER A 198 -4.39 -10.92 4.23
C SER A 198 -3.83 -11.78 3.09
N LYS A 199 -4.28 -13.03 2.99
CA LYS A 199 -3.92 -13.92 1.86
C LYS A 199 -4.49 -13.44 0.52
N LYS A 200 -5.66 -12.77 0.54
CA LYS A 200 -6.32 -12.22 -0.65
C LYS A 200 -6.12 -10.71 -0.65
N ILE A 201 -5.27 -10.20 -1.52
CA ILE A 201 -4.97 -8.77 -1.68
C ILE A 201 -5.61 -8.19 -2.94
N ILE A 202 -5.66 -6.86 -3.04
CA ILE A 202 -5.86 -6.17 -4.31
C ILE A 202 -4.55 -6.32 -5.09
N PHE A 203 -4.62 -6.97 -6.25
CA PHE A 203 -3.49 -7.06 -7.17
C PHE A 203 -3.98 -7.05 -8.61
N ASN A 204 -3.95 -5.88 -9.23
CA ASN A 204 -4.42 -5.61 -10.57
C ASN A 204 -3.35 -5.99 -11.60
N VAL A 205 -3.12 -7.29 -11.79
CA VAL A 205 -2.02 -7.82 -12.60
C VAL A 205 -2.03 -7.30 -14.04
N ASP A 206 -3.20 -7.10 -14.62
CA ASP A 206 -3.31 -6.75 -16.04
C ASP A 206 -2.85 -5.33 -16.38
N VAL A 207 -2.91 -4.41 -15.42
CA VAL A 207 -2.45 -3.01 -15.62
C VAL A 207 -0.95 -2.83 -15.39
N VAL A 208 -0.29 -3.86 -14.84
CA VAL A 208 1.16 -3.83 -14.57
C VAL A 208 1.92 -4.94 -15.30
N ARG A 209 1.28 -5.58 -16.31
CA ARG A 209 1.96 -6.52 -17.19
C ARG A 209 3.09 -5.83 -17.95
N VAL A 210 4.09 -6.63 -18.30
CA VAL A 210 5.25 -6.20 -19.07
C VAL A 210 5.31 -6.93 -20.40
N SER A 211 6.01 -6.35 -21.35
CA SER A 211 6.23 -6.99 -22.66
C SER A 211 6.98 -8.31 -22.50
N TYR A 212 6.64 -9.29 -23.33
CA TYR A 212 7.43 -10.51 -23.46
C TYR A 212 8.80 -10.21 -24.09
N ASN A 213 9.79 -11.04 -23.76
CA ASN A 213 11.06 -10.99 -24.45
C ASN A 213 10.92 -11.44 -25.93
N LEU A 214 11.89 -11.06 -26.77
CA LEU A 214 11.84 -11.37 -28.20
C LEU A 214 11.76 -12.87 -28.49
N HIS A 215 12.43 -13.70 -27.70
CA HIS A 215 12.38 -15.15 -27.86
C HIS A 215 10.96 -15.70 -27.68
N THR A 216 10.25 -15.25 -26.64
CA THR A 216 8.86 -15.65 -26.40
C THR A 216 7.91 -15.17 -27.51
N LEU A 217 8.14 -13.97 -28.05
CA LEU A 217 7.34 -13.44 -29.16
C LEU A 217 7.59 -14.22 -30.46
N LYS A 218 8.84 -14.64 -30.69
CA LYS A 218 9.22 -15.43 -31.87
C LYS A 218 8.73 -16.88 -31.79
N TYR A 219 8.73 -17.47 -30.60
CA TYR A 219 8.33 -18.85 -30.34
C TYR A 219 7.24 -18.91 -29.28
N PRO A 220 5.99 -18.55 -29.60
CA PRO A 220 4.94 -18.34 -28.59
C PRO A 220 4.35 -19.64 -27.99
N LYS A 221 4.61 -20.81 -28.60
CA LYS A 221 4.09 -22.09 -28.14
C LYS A 221 5.21 -22.90 -27.50
N HIS A 222 5.09 -23.17 -26.20
CA HIS A 222 6.09 -23.96 -25.46
C HIS A 222 5.43 -25.15 -24.79
N PRO A 223 5.76 -26.39 -25.20
CA PRO A 223 5.32 -27.57 -24.47
C PRO A 223 5.98 -27.58 -23.07
N GLN A 224 5.17 -27.79 -22.04
CA GLN A 224 5.62 -27.91 -20.66
C GLN A 224 5.63 -29.37 -20.25
N ALA A 225 6.76 -29.87 -19.77
CA ALA A 225 6.89 -31.23 -19.28
C ALA A 225 6.14 -31.43 -17.95
N LYS A 226 5.73 -32.66 -17.64
CA LYS A 226 5.10 -33.02 -16.37
C LYS A 226 5.96 -32.65 -15.14
N THR A 227 7.28 -32.68 -15.31
CA THR A 227 8.26 -32.32 -14.27
C THR A 227 8.47 -30.82 -14.12
N SER A 228 7.86 -29.99 -14.96
CA SER A 228 7.91 -28.54 -14.82
C SER A 228 7.26 -28.12 -13.50
N GLN A 229 7.94 -27.31 -12.70
CA GLN A 229 7.40 -26.73 -11.47
C GLN A 229 6.11 -25.92 -11.70
N TYR A 230 5.79 -25.56 -12.93
CA TYR A 230 4.59 -24.83 -13.32
C TYR A 230 3.50 -25.74 -13.92
N GLY A 231 3.80 -27.01 -14.13
CA GLY A 231 2.93 -27.95 -14.85
C GLY A 231 1.92 -28.70 -13.99
N ASN A 232 1.99 -28.60 -12.66
CA ASN A 232 1.14 -29.36 -11.73
C ASN A 232 1.01 -30.86 -12.10
N GLY A 233 2.10 -31.48 -12.57
CA GLY A 233 2.14 -32.88 -13.00
C GLY A 233 1.43 -33.17 -14.34
N LYS A 234 0.99 -32.15 -15.09
CA LYS A 234 0.34 -32.31 -16.39
C LYS A 234 1.20 -31.73 -17.51
N THR A 235 1.15 -32.38 -18.66
CA THR A 235 1.72 -31.82 -19.91
C THR A 235 0.71 -30.86 -20.51
N TYR A 236 1.13 -29.63 -20.85
CA TYR A 236 0.31 -28.64 -21.53
C TYR A 236 1.16 -27.78 -22.46
N VAL A 237 0.54 -27.16 -23.45
CA VAL A 237 1.19 -26.16 -24.30
C VAL A 237 0.92 -24.79 -23.70
N TRP A 238 1.98 -24.15 -23.21
CA TRP A 238 1.88 -22.78 -22.73
C TRP A 238 1.81 -21.80 -23.91
N THR A 239 0.93 -20.82 -23.80
CA THR A 239 0.80 -19.70 -24.75
C THR A 239 0.90 -18.37 -24.02
N PRO A 240 1.50 -17.34 -24.64
CA PRO A 240 1.62 -16.02 -24.03
C PRO A 240 0.24 -15.38 -23.86
N HIS A 241 0.07 -14.70 -22.73
CA HIS A 241 -1.14 -13.93 -22.45
C HIS A 241 -1.18 -12.69 -23.38
N PRO A 242 -2.34 -12.33 -24.01
CA PRO A 242 -2.41 -11.24 -24.98
C PRO A 242 -1.99 -9.87 -24.42
N LYS A 243 -2.22 -9.61 -23.13
CA LYS A 243 -1.82 -8.37 -22.45
C LYS A 243 -0.37 -8.36 -21.96
N GLY A 244 0.46 -9.35 -22.28
CA GLY A 244 1.85 -9.43 -21.85
C GLY A 244 2.13 -10.36 -20.67
N ALA A 245 3.39 -10.42 -20.26
CA ALA A 245 3.87 -11.23 -19.15
C ALA A 245 3.46 -10.67 -17.80
N LYS A 246 3.30 -11.54 -16.80
CA LYS A 246 3.16 -11.08 -15.40
C LYS A 246 4.41 -10.33 -14.96
N PRO A 247 4.28 -9.24 -14.20
CA PRO A 247 5.44 -8.51 -13.67
C PRO A 247 6.25 -9.43 -12.74
N LYS A 248 7.55 -9.23 -12.74
CA LYS A 248 8.48 -9.87 -11.82
C LYS A 248 8.67 -9.03 -10.57
N ASP A 249 9.35 -9.58 -9.59
CA ASP A 249 9.74 -8.91 -8.34
C ASP A 249 11.06 -8.11 -8.44
N VAL A 250 11.60 -7.99 -9.64
CA VAL A 250 12.71 -7.09 -9.95
C VAL A 250 12.23 -6.07 -10.96
N PHE A 251 12.28 -4.79 -10.57
CA PHE A 251 11.91 -3.64 -11.38
C PHE A 251 13.18 -3.00 -11.94
N GLU A 252 13.39 -3.06 -13.23
CA GLU A 252 14.49 -2.37 -13.91
C GLU A 252 14.02 -0.96 -14.30
N ILE A 253 14.25 0.01 -13.42
CA ILE A 253 13.84 1.41 -13.58
C ILE A 253 15.06 2.29 -13.25
N PRO A 254 15.48 3.19 -14.15
CA PRO A 254 16.59 4.08 -13.88
C PRO A 254 16.28 5.05 -12.72
N THR A 255 17.33 5.46 -12.01
CA THR A 255 17.21 6.59 -11.08
C THR A 255 17.05 7.89 -11.86
N LEU A 256 16.46 8.90 -11.22
CA LEU A 256 16.24 10.20 -11.86
C LEU A 256 17.56 10.91 -12.15
N SER A 257 17.71 11.36 -13.39
CA SER A 257 18.77 12.31 -13.77
C SER A 257 18.39 13.74 -13.35
N ASN A 258 19.36 14.63 -13.28
CA ASN A 258 19.10 16.04 -12.97
C ASN A 258 18.24 16.74 -14.05
N SER A 259 18.27 16.24 -15.29
CA SER A 259 17.47 16.75 -16.40
C SER A 259 16.13 16.03 -16.58
N SER A 260 15.74 15.15 -15.66
CA SER A 260 14.44 14.48 -15.76
C SER A 260 13.29 15.47 -15.58
N TRP A 261 12.27 15.36 -16.42
CA TRP A 261 11.08 16.22 -16.38
C TRP A 261 10.29 16.11 -15.06
N GLU A 262 10.40 14.98 -14.38
CA GLU A 262 9.73 14.72 -13.10
C GLU A 262 10.57 15.13 -11.89
N ARG A 263 11.81 15.62 -12.10
CA ARG A 263 12.74 15.95 -11.03
C ARG A 263 12.29 17.19 -10.26
N GLU A 264 12.12 17.01 -8.96
CA GLU A 264 11.90 18.07 -7.98
C GLU A 264 13.15 18.27 -7.12
N ASN A 265 13.19 19.38 -6.38
CA ASN A 265 14.29 19.66 -5.46
C ASN A 265 14.19 18.79 -4.19
N HIS A 266 14.42 17.49 -4.36
CA HIS A 266 14.45 16.52 -3.27
C HIS A 266 15.58 15.51 -3.51
N PRO A 267 16.43 15.21 -2.49
CA PRO A 267 17.66 14.42 -2.70
C PRO A 267 17.41 12.96 -3.06
N THR A 268 16.33 12.37 -2.60
CA THR A 268 16.03 10.93 -2.71
C THR A 268 14.69 10.65 -3.39
N GLN A 269 14.25 11.53 -4.30
CA GLN A 269 12.99 11.37 -5.01
C GLN A 269 12.89 10.01 -5.69
N LYS A 270 11.76 9.31 -5.48
CA LYS A 270 11.45 8.06 -6.19
C LYS A 270 10.89 8.35 -7.58
N PRO A 271 11.31 7.57 -8.61
CA PRO A 271 10.78 7.71 -9.97
C PRO A 271 9.26 7.46 -10.02
N VAL A 272 8.58 8.24 -10.84
CA VAL A 272 7.14 8.08 -11.12
C VAL A 272 6.82 6.64 -11.54
N GLU A 273 7.62 6.04 -12.40
CA GLU A 273 7.38 4.67 -12.91
C GLU A 273 7.41 3.62 -11.81
N LEU A 274 8.30 3.76 -10.79
CA LEU A 274 8.35 2.85 -9.64
C LEU A 274 7.07 2.93 -8.82
N VAL A 275 6.67 4.15 -8.46
CA VAL A 275 5.49 4.40 -7.63
C VAL A 275 4.22 4.02 -8.39
N LYS A 276 4.12 4.36 -9.68
CA LYS A 276 3.02 4.01 -10.58
C LYS A 276 2.78 2.49 -10.60
N LYS A 277 3.82 1.67 -10.74
CA LYS A 277 3.68 0.20 -10.71
C LYS A 277 3.05 -0.27 -9.39
N CYS A 278 3.49 0.25 -8.24
CA CYS A 278 2.97 -0.13 -6.92
C CYS A 278 1.52 0.34 -6.73
N VAL A 279 1.22 1.61 -7.09
CA VAL A 279 -0.12 2.20 -6.95
C VAL A 279 -1.13 1.47 -7.82
N LEU A 280 -0.83 1.27 -9.10
CA LEU A 280 -1.76 0.61 -10.03
C LEU A 280 -1.96 -0.86 -9.70
N ALA A 281 -0.91 -1.56 -9.24
CA ALA A 281 -1.02 -2.96 -8.84
C ALA A 281 -1.92 -3.15 -7.61
N SER A 282 -1.85 -2.24 -6.63
CA SER A 282 -2.37 -2.48 -5.28
C SER A 282 -3.50 -1.54 -4.85
N SER A 283 -4.03 -0.72 -5.75
CA SER A 283 -5.22 0.10 -5.53
C SER A 283 -6.13 0.12 -6.75
N ASN A 284 -7.44 0.28 -6.52
CA ASN A 284 -8.43 0.49 -7.56
C ASN A 284 -8.65 2.00 -7.80
N PRO A 285 -9.24 2.41 -8.95
CA PRO A 285 -9.74 3.78 -9.08
C PRO A 285 -10.62 4.15 -7.87
N GLU A 286 -10.51 5.40 -7.41
CA GLU A 286 -11.19 5.95 -6.22
C GLU A 286 -10.79 5.29 -4.87
N GLY A 287 -9.94 4.27 -4.89
CA GLY A 287 -9.38 3.67 -3.68
C GLY A 287 -8.35 4.61 -3.02
N THR A 288 -8.28 4.58 -1.69
CA THR A 288 -7.38 5.44 -0.93
C THR A 288 -5.95 4.90 -0.92
N VAL A 289 -5.02 5.75 -1.35
CA VAL A 289 -3.56 5.55 -1.29
C VAL A 289 -2.99 6.49 -0.22
N ILE A 290 -2.14 6.00 0.64
CA ILE A 290 -1.49 6.82 1.68
C ILE A 290 0.02 6.78 1.49
N ASP A 291 0.66 7.94 1.66
CA ASP A 291 2.11 8.05 1.79
C ASP A 291 2.42 8.93 3.02
N PRO A 292 2.97 8.36 4.09
CA PRO A 292 3.27 9.10 5.31
C PRO A 292 4.60 9.85 5.28
N PHE A 293 5.37 9.73 4.19
CA PHE A 293 6.68 10.34 4.00
C PHE A 293 6.73 11.05 2.65
N GLY A 294 5.98 12.14 2.53
CA GLY A 294 5.65 12.79 1.27
C GLY A 294 6.83 13.15 0.38
N GLY A 295 7.92 13.68 0.96
CA GLY A 295 9.12 14.08 0.24
C GLY A 295 8.81 15.01 -0.93
N SER A 296 9.03 14.53 -2.16
CA SER A 296 8.69 15.28 -3.38
C SER A 296 7.24 15.10 -3.86
N GLY A 297 6.41 14.30 -3.20
CA GLY A 297 5.01 14.07 -3.54
C GLY A 297 4.76 13.16 -4.74
N THR A 298 5.70 12.28 -5.10
CA THR A 298 5.54 11.40 -6.25
C THR A 298 4.31 10.50 -6.12
N THR A 299 4.06 9.95 -4.92
CA THR A 299 2.91 9.08 -4.67
C THR A 299 1.59 9.80 -4.88
N TYR A 300 1.47 11.05 -4.41
CA TYR A 300 0.25 11.84 -4.55
C TYR A 300 0.01 12.25 -6.00
N ALA A 301 1.07 12.65 -6.72
CA ALA A 301 0.99 12.99 -8.14
C ALA A 301 0.55 11.79 -8.99
N VAL A 302 1.03 10.59 -8.69
CA VAL A 302 0.56 9.35 -9.32
C VAL A 302 -0.89 9.05 -8.94
N ALA A 303 -1.28 9.23 -7.68
CA ALA A 303 -2.66 9.01 -7.25
C ALA A 303 -3.64 9.95 -7.98
N GLU A 304 -3.32 11.25 -8.09
CA GLU A 304 -4.08 12.23 -8.88
C GLU A 304 -4.20 11.81 -10.35
N ALA A 305 -3.07 11.48 -10.98
CA ALA A 305 -3.01 11.11 -12.39
C ALA A 305 -3.88 9.91 -12.74
N PHE A 306 -4.10 9.00 -11.80
CA PHE A 306 -4.84 7.76 -12.01
C PHE A 306 -6.16 7.67 -11.22
N ASN A 307 -6.71 8.80 -10.80
CA ASN A 307 -7.99 8.88 -10.08
C ASN A 307 -8.05 7.99 -8.83
N ARG A 308 -7.03 8.09 -7.97
CA ARG A 308 -7.04 7.49 -6.63
C ARG A 308 -7.21 8.61 -5.60
N LYS A 309 -8.00 8.36 -4.56
CA LYS A 309 -7.97 9.22 -3.38
C LYS A 309 -6.62 9.08 -2.70
N TRP A 310 -6.14 10.14 -2.06
CA TRP A 310 -4.86 10.09 -1.38
C TRP A 310 -4.86 10.88 -0.08
N LEU A 311 -4.07 10.42 0.88
CA LEU A 311 -3.75 11.12 2.10
C LEU A 311 -2.25 11.06 2.31
N GLY A 312 -1.67 12.15 2.80
CA GLY A 312 -0.24 12.19 2.99
C GLY A 312 0.22 13.10 4.11
N SER A 313 1.40 12.82 4.63
CA SER A 313 2.09 13.70 5.56
C SER A 313 3.53 13.98 5.12
N GLU A 314 4.03 15.13 5.53
CA GLU A 314 5.40 15.58 5.36
C GLU A 314 5.74 16.56 6.48
N THR A 315 6.86 16.34 7.15
CA THR A 315 7.27 17.20 8.27
C THR A 315 7.95 18.50 7.83
N ASN A 316 8.63 18.47 6.68
CA ASN A 316 9.32 19.63 6.16
C ASN A 316 8.38 20.51 5.34
N ILE A 317 8.17 21.74 5.81
CA ILE A 317 7.27 22.72 5.17
C ILE A 317 7.68 23.07 3.73
N GLU A 318 8.96 23.08 3.42
CA GLU A 318 9.47 23.35 2.06
C GLU A 318 9.09 22.22 1.11
N TYR A 319 9.14 20.97 1.59
CA TYR A 319 8.67 19.84 0.81
C TYR A 319 7.15 19.84 0.68
N CYS A 320 6.40 20.26 1.71
CA CYS A 320 4.96 20.48 1.59
C CYS A 320 4.64 21.50 0.49
N ASN A 321 5.36 22.62 0.41
CA ASN A 321 5.22 23.61 -0.65
C ASN A 321 5.57 23.05 -2.04
N THR A 322 6.59 22.21 -2.12
CA THR A 322 6.96 21.51 -3.37
C THR A 322 5.86 20.57 -3.82
N ILE A 323 5.30 19.78 -2.91
CA ILE A 323 4.16 18.90 -3.18
C ILE A 323 2.96 19.70 -3.69
N ARG A 324 2.59 20.76 -2.98
CA ARG A 324 1.49 21.66 -3.37
C ARG A 324 1.66 22.19 -4.79
N ARG A 325 2.83 22.75 -5.10
CA ARG A 325 3.14 23.27 -6.44
C ARG A 325 3.01 22.19 -7.51
N ARG A 326 3.57 21.00 -7.27
CA ARG A 326 3.55 19.87 -8.17
C ARG A 326 2.12 19.38 -8.47
N LEU A 327 1.26 19.30 -7.46
CA LEU A 327 -0.13 18.86 -7.61
C LEU A 327 -1.03 19.90 -8.28
N LEU A 328 -0.71 21.18 -8.18
CA LEU A 328 -1.41 22.25 -8.89
C LEU A 328 -1.02 22.33 -10.38
N ASP A 329 0.11 21.75 -10.78
CA ASP A 329 0.53 21.69 -12.18
C ASP A 329 -0.23 20.60 -12.94
N LYS A 330 -1.35 20.98 -13.54
CA LYS A 330 -2.19 20.07 -14.33
C LYS A 330 -1.45 19.44 -15.51
N LYS A 331 -0.46 20.14 -16.11
CA LYS A 331 0.35 19.60 -17.20
C LYS A 331 1.26 18.49 -16.71
N HIS A 332 1.85 18.66 -15.52
CA HIS A 332 2.67 17.64 -14.88
C HIS A 332 1.83 16.39 -14.58
N ILE A 333 0.63 16.55 -13.99
CA ILE A 333 -0.27 15.42 -13.69
C ILE A 333 -0.72 14.70 -14.97
N ALA A 334 -1.12 15.45 -16.00
CA ALA A 334 -1.49 14.85 -17.30
C ALA A 334 -0.32 14.06 -17.91
N ARG A 335 0.91 14.59 -17.82
CA ARG A 335 2.09 13.89 -18.32
C ARG A 335 2.36 12.56 -17.59
N ILE A 336 2.09 12.48 -16.29
CA ILE A 336 2.16 11.22 -15.53
C ILE A 336 1.14 10.19 -16.06
N ALA A 337 -0.08 10.64 -16.34
CA ALA A 337 -1.15 9.79 -16.87
C ALA A 337 -0.83 9.25 -18.26
N ASP A 338 -0.29 10.10 -19.14
CA ASP A 338 0.01 9.80 -20.55
C ASP A 338 1.36 9.10 -20.76
N ASN A 339 2.16 8.96 -19.69
CA ASN A 339 3.52 8.48 -19.79
C ASN A 339 3.61 7.02 -20.24
N ASN A 340 3.88 6.82 -21.53
CA ASN A 340 4.20 5.56 -22.19
C ASN A 340 5.72 5.33 -22.28
N GLU A 341 6.52 5.81 -21.30
CA GLU A 341 7.99 5.66 -21.33
C GLU A 341 8.45 4.22 -21.57
N GLU A 342 7.72 3.24 -21.10
CA GLU A 342 8.02 1.84 -21.37
C GLU A 342 7.93 1.52 -22.88
N ALA A 343 6.96 2.07 -23.59
CA ALA A 343 6.82 1.94 -25.03
C ALA A 343 7.94 2.68 -25.77
N GLU A 344 8.28 3.89 -25.33
CA GLU A 344 9.37 4.68 -25.93
C GLU A 344 10.74 4.03 -25.68
N ILE A 345 11.01 3.51 -24.50
CA ILE A 345 12.24 2.78 -24.19
C ILE A 345 12.36 1.52 -25.04
N ILE A 346 11.28 0.78 -25.22
CA ILE A 346 11.24 -0.40 -26.09
C ILE A 346 11.51 0.01 -27.54
N GLU A 347 10.92 1.08 -28.01
CA GLU A 347 11.12 1.57 -29.37
C GLU A 347 12.53 2.10 -29.62
N ARG A 348 13.10 2.87 -28.67
CA ARG A 348 14.52 3.29 -28.69
C ARG A 348 15.47 2.10 -28.69
N ARG A 349 15.21 1.08 -27.86
CA ARG A 349 16.00 -0.16 -27.84
C ARG A 349 15.90 -0.95 -29.16
N LYS A 350 14.75 -0.93 -29.84
CA LYS A 350 14.62 -1.53 -31.17
C LYS A 350 15.46 -0.76 -32.20
N LYS A 351 15.40 0.57 -32.18
CA LYS A 351 16.20 1.44 -33.11
C LYS A 351 17.72 1.33 -32.91
N LEU A 352 18.18 1.01 -31.67
CA LEU A 352 19.61 0.84 -31.39
C LEU A 352 20.14 -0.57 -31.69
N ARG A 353 19.28 -1.49 -32.07
CA ARG A 353 19.63 -2.88 -32.39
C ARG A 353 19.36 -3.29 -33.83
N GLY A 354 18.81 -2.41 -34.64
CA GLY A 354 18.74 -2.47 -36.13
C GLY A 354 19.85 -1.64 -36.72
#